data_0c886740014560dd2a5e2ce91d1449d8
#
_entry.id   0c886740014560dd2a5e2ce91d1449d8
#
_cell.length_a   1.000
_cell.length_b   1.000
_cell.length_c   1.000
_cell.angle_alpha   90.00
_cell.angle_beta   90.00
_cell.angle_gamma   90.00
#
_symmetry.space_group_name_H-M   'P 1'
#
loop_
_entity.id
_entity.type
_entity.pdbx_description
1 polymer ?
#
loop_
_entity_poly.entity_id
_entity_poly.type
_entity_poly.pdbx_seq_one_letter_code
_entity_poly.pdbx_strand_id
1 'polypeptide(L)'
;VIAIDEKINFPIHSSVSGYALVGDTKTINNGKKIKCVVIENDFKEKYEKSKVVTKKEYTREEFINALRENGITGLGGSDFPTFLKYDNDNTKYLLVNGVECEPFVSCDKALMKNSAEEILEAVDKIMTIMNLKKSYIVVKEDSTKVINAFTKHIGTYPNISLKLVKDAYPNGWERIVVRDTLGIEYDKYPIEKGILVSNVSTIYAIYEMLKYSRPLTERIITITGPGIKKKTNVKVKIGTLASEIIASLDGYKKLKNPLFIAGGPMMGKSIPTDDLIITKDINAILVIEDNFTRSLPCISCGKCLEVCPVGIYPAFIMKNISNIKELECLKADECIECGLCSYICPSKIEVREFVKAAKEKVNNK
;
A
#
# COMPACT_ATOMS: atom_id res chain seq x y z
N VAL A 1 0.75 -14.53 -18.60
CA VAL A 1 -0.58 -14.35 -17.98
C VAL A 1 -1.12 -15.72 -17.58
N ILE A 2 -1.54 -15.86 -16.32
CA ILE A 2 -2.11 -17.11 -15.79
C ILE A 2 -3.62 -17.00 -15.51
N ALA A 3 -4.14 -15.80 -15.37
CA ALA A 3 -5.56 -15.51 -15.21
C ALA A 3 -5.86 -14.09 -15.67
N ILE A 4 -7.14 -13.77 -15.83
CA ILE A 4 -7.64 -12.44 -16.20
C ILE A 4 -8.85 -12.14 -15.33
N ASP A 5 -8.89 -10.95 -14.72
CA ASP A 5 -10.13 -10.41 -14.16
C ASP A 5 -11.00 -9.96 -15.34
N GLU A 6 -12.07 -10.69 -15.62
CA GLU A 6 -12.92 -10.47 -16.79
C GLU A 6 -13.72 -9.15 -16.71
N LYS A 7 -13.99 -8.64 -15.51
CA LYS A 7 -14.79 -7.40 -15.31
C LYS A 7 -14.08 -6.17 -15.85
N ILE A 8 -12.76 -6.12 -15.65
CA ILE A 8 -11.93 -4.97 -16.03
C ILE A 8 -10.83 -5.35 -17.02
N ASN A 9 -10.86 -6.57 -17.53
CA ASN A 9 -9.86 -7.14 -18.44
C ASN A 9 -8.42 -6.93 -17.92
N PHE A 10 -8.18 -7.32 -16.66
CA PHE A 10 -6.92 -7.09 -15.95
C PHE A 10 -6.14 -8.39 -15.77
N PRO A 11 -4.93 -8.51 -16.36
CA PRO A 11 -4.18 -9.75 -16.37
C PRO A 11 -3.47 -10.00 -15.02
N ILE A 12 -3.41 -11.26 -14.65
CA ILE A 12 -2.59 -11.79 -13.56
C ILE A 12 -1.43 -12.56 -14.15
N HIS A 13 -0.20 -12.16 -13.82
CA HIS A 13 1.02 -12.75 -14.34
C HIS A 13 1.59 -13.79 -13.39
N SER A 14 2.20 -14.85 -13.93
CA SER A 14 3.08 -15.71 -13.15
C SER A 14 4.33 -14.93 -12.75
N SER A 15 4.76 -15.08 -11.52
CA SER A 15 6.00 -14.48 -11.02
C SER A 15 7.24 -15.35 -11.26
N VAL A 16 7.04 -16.58 -11.73
CA VAL A 16 8.12 -17.56 -12.02
C VAL A 16 7.83 -18.27 -13.34
N SER A 17 8.87 -18.83 -13.95
CA SER A 17 8.73 -19.84 -15.03
C SER A 17 8.55 -21.22 -14.42
N GLY A 18 7.81 -22.09 -15.13
CA GLY A 18 7.55 -23.44 -14.63
C GLY A 18 6.25 -24.05 -15.13
N TYR A 19 5.68 -24.95 -14.37
CA TYR A 19 4.51 -25.72 -14.74
C TYR A 19 3.34 -25.38 -13.82
N ALA A 20 2.18 -25.07 -14.39
CA ALA A 20 0.95 -24.88 -13.64
C ALA A 20 0.41 -26.23 -13.14
N LEU A 21 0.22 -26.34 -11.84
CA LEU A 21 -0.35 -27.52 -11.17
C LEU A 21 -1.81 -27.25 -10.84
N VAL A 22 -2.52 -28.32 -10.45
CA VAL A 22 -3.89 -28.21 -9.91
C VAL A 22 -3.87 -27.24 -8.72
N GLY A 23 -4.86 -26.35 -8.68
CA GLY A 23 -4.90 -25.29 -7.67
C GLY A 23 -5.01 -25.82 -6.24
N ASP A 24 -4.39 -25.09 -5.33
CA ASP A 24 -4.45 -25.29 -3.89
C ASP A 24 -5.19 -24.11 -3.24
N THR A 25 -5.46 -24.21 -1.95
CA THR A 25 -6.11 -23.14 -1.17
C THR A 25 -5.11 -22.49 -0.23
N LYS A 26 -4.88 -21.19 -0.38
CA LYS A 26 -3.91 -20.41 0.40
C LYS A 26 -4.54 -19.20 1.08
N THR A 27 -3.95 -18.78 2.17
CA THR A 27 -4.36 -17.61 2.94
C THR A 27 -3.85 -16.33 2.27
N ILE A 28 -4.69 -15.29 2.21
CA ILE A 28 -4.34 -13.94 1.75
C ILE A 28 -4.37 -12.94 2.92
N ASN A 29 -4.00 -11.69 2.67
CA ASN A 29 -3.82 -10.62 3.66
C ASN A 29 -4.99 -10.40 4.63
N ASN A 30 -6.22 -10.76 4.24
CA ASN A 30 -7.41 -10.60 5.10
C ASN A 30 -7.75 -11.86 5.92
N GLY A 31 -6.88 -12.86 5.94
CA GLY A 31 -7.07 -14.14 6.62
C GLY A 31 -8.03 -15.11 5.91
N LYS A 32 -8.60 -14.71 4.76
CA LYS A 32 -9.45 -15.60 3.95
C LYS A 32 -8.59 -16.59 3.17
N LYS A 33 -9.12 -17.78 2.98
CA LYS A 33 -8.54 -18.79 2.09
C LYS A 33 -9.17 -18.67 0.70
N ILE A 34 -8.32 -18.61 -0.32
CA ILE A 34 -8.73 -18.55 -1.72
C ILE A 34 -8.10 -19.69 -2.52
N LYS A 35 -8.77 -20.10 -3.59
CA LYS A 35 -8.17 -21.00 -4.57
C LYS A 35 -7.07 -20.29 -5.34
N CYS A 36 -5.92 -20.93 -5.46
CA CYS A 36 -4.75 -20.39 -6.16
C CYS A 36 -4.33 -21.33 -7.28
N VAL A 37 -3.78 -20.79 -8.35
CA VAL A 37 -3.00 -21.56 -9.31
C VAL A 37 -1.60 -21.72 -8.71
N VAL A 38 -1.16 -22.96 -8.53
CA VAL A 38 0.20 -23.28 -8.05
C VAL A 38 1.12 -23.40 -9.26
N ILE A 39 2.25 -22.73 -9.22
CA ILE A 39 3.28 -22.83 -10.26
C ILE A 39 4.51 -23.51 -9.62
N GLU A 40 4.84 -24.70 -10.12
CA GLU A 40 6.11 -25.34 -9.80
C GLU A 40 7.24 -24.62 -10.52
N ASN A 41 8.10 -23.95 -9.78
CA ASN A 41 9.18 -23.13 -10.32
C ASN A 41 10.28 -24.01 -10.93
N ASP A 42 10.60 -23.82 -12.19
CA ASP A 42 11.69 -24.52 -12.88
C ASP A 42 13.06 -23.85 -12.67
N PHE A 43 13.13 -22.75 -11.93
CA PHE A 43 14.32 -21.94 -11.64
C PHE A 43 15.11 -21.47 -12.88
N LYS A 44 14.49 -21.49 -14.06
CA LYS A 44 15.15 -21.07 -15.32
C LYS A 44 14.95 -19.58 -15.61
N GLU A 45 14.08 -18.91 -14.84
CA GLU A 45 13.73 -17.50 -15.01
C GLU A 45 13.43 -17.09 -16.47
N LYS A 46 12.75 -17.96 -17.18
CA LYS A 46 12.36 -17.71 -18.56
C LYS A 46 11.21 -16.70 -18.58
N TYR A 47 11.47 -15.57 -19.18
CA TYR A 47 10.44 -14.55 -19.41
C TYR A 47 9.86 -14.75 -20.82
N GLU A 48 8.55 -14.87 -20.89
CA GLU A 48 7.85 -14.67 -22.16
C GLU A 48 7.94 -13.17 -22.50
N LYS A 49 8.34 -12.85 -23.74
CA LYS A 49 8.40 -11.45 -24.16
C LYS A 49 7.02 -10.83 -24.01
N SER A 50 6.93 -9.77 -23.22
CA SER A 50 5.71 -8.98 -23.11
C SER A 50 5.25 -8.56 -24.52
N LYS A 51 3.94 -8.61 -24.76
CA LYS A 51 3.36 -8.05 -25.99
C LYS A 51 3.57 -6.53 -26.07
N VAL A 52 3.80 -5.91 -24.93
CA VAL A 52 4.14 -4.48 -24.81
C VAL A 52 5.66 -4.36 -25.00
N VAL A 53 6.07 -3.96 -26.19
CA VAL A 53 7.47 -3.62 -26.47
C VAL A 53 7.80 -2.31 -25.77
N THR A 54 8.97 -2.22 -25.10
CA THR A 54 9.49 -0.93 -24.62
C THR A 54 9.55 0.04 -25.78
N LYS A 55 8.80 1.12 -25.67
CA LYS A 55 8.82 2.22 -26.63
C LYS A 55 9.70 3.34 -26.09
N LYS A 56 10.33 4.07 -27.01
CA LYS A 56 11.07 5.27 -26.64
C LYS A 56 10.13 6.38 -26.18
N GLU A 57 8.94 6.43 -26.76
CA GLU A 57 7.87 7.37 -26.48
C GLU A 57 6.53 6.64 -26.43
N TYR A 58 5.68 7.00 -25.46
CA TYR A 58 4.32 6.49 -25.31
C TYR A 58 3.34 7.63 -25.50
N THR A 59 2.28 7.39 -26.25
CA THR A 59 1.07 8.22 -26.11
C THR A 59 0.40 7.92 -24.75
N ARG A 60 -0.48 8.80 -24.31
CA ARG A 60 -1.24 8.58 -23.07
C ARG A 60 -2.04 7.27 -23.10
N GLU A 61 -2.74 7.00 -24.19
CA GLU A 61 -3.53 5.77 -24.36
C GLU A 61 -2.65 4.52 -24.30
N GLU A 62 -1.52 4.53 -25.00
CA GLU A 62 -0.55 3.43 -24.96
C GLU A 62 0.00 3.20 -23.57
N PHE A 63 0.26 4.26 -22.82
CA PHE A 63 0.73 4.17 -21.44
C PHE A 63 -0.33 3.55 -20.53
N ILE A 64 -1.59 4.00 -20.59
CA ILE A 64 -2.70 3.44 -19.83
C ILE A 64 -2.89 1.95 -20.15
N ASN A 65 -2.84 1.58 -21.43
CA ASN A 65 -2.88 0.19 -21.85
C ASN A 65 -1.68 -0.61 -21.33
N ALA A 66 -0.47 -0.04 -21.35
CA ALA A 66 0.72 -0.68 -20.78
C ALA A 66 0.59 -0.93 -19.28
N LEU A 67 0.05 0.00 -18.50
CA LEU A 67 -0.25 -0.18 -17.09
C LEU A 67 -1.19 -1.37 -16.86
N ARG A 68 -2.24 -1.49 -17.67
CA ARG A 68 -3.21 -2.60 -17.62
C ARG A 68 -2.53 -3.92 -17.97
N GLU A 69 -1.91 -4.00 -19.15
CA GLU A 69 -1.30 -5.23 -19.68
C GLU A 69 -0.16 -5.77 -18.80
N ASN A 70 0.53 -4.92 -18.05
CA ASN A 70 1.58 -5.32 -17.12
C ASN A 70 1.07 -5.52 -15.68
N GLY A 71 -0.24 -5.45 -15.45
CA GLY A 71 -0.85 -5.73 -14.17
C GLY A 71 -0.43 -4.79 -13.06
N ILE A 72 -0.16 -3.51 -13.36
CA ILE A 72 0.31 -2.53 -12.37
C ILE A 72 -0.84 -2.12 -11.45
N THR A 73 -0.65 -2.27 -10.14
CA THR A 73 -1.59 -1.88 -9.09
C THR A 73 -0.95 -0.97 -8.05
N GLY A 74 -1.77 -0.38 -7.20
CA GLY A 74 -1.33 0.45 -6.08
C GLY A 74 -0.63 -0.37 -4.99
N LEU A 75 0.69 -0.23 -4.86
CA LEU A 75 1.53 -0.99 -3.93
C LEU A 75 1.58 -0.41 -2.50
N GLY A 76 0.90 0.67 -2.24
CA GLY A 76 0.75 1.25 -0.89
C GLY A 76 -0.30 0.57 0.00
N GLY A 77 -0.73 -0.65 -0.35
CA GLY A 77 -1.70 -1.45 0.41
C GLY A 77 -3.12 -1.47 -0.17
N SER A 78 -3.41 -0.73 -1.23
CA SER A 78 -4.75 -0.65 -1.82
C SER A 78 -5.04 -1.71 -2.89
N ASP A 79 -4.01 -2.22 -3.55
CA ASP A 79 -4.09 -3.10 -4.74
C ASP A 79 -5.04 -2.59 -5.86
N PHE A 80 -5.34 -1.28 -5.86
CA PHE A 80 -6.22 -0.69 -6.85
C PHE A 80 -5.53 -0.66 -8.22
N PRO A 81 -6.20 -1.11 -9.31
CA PRO A 81 -5.62 -1.11 -10.65
C PRO A 81 -5.19 0.28 -11.10
N THR A 82 -3.89 0.46 -11.34
CA THR A 82 -3.29 1.79 -11.59
C THR A 82 -3.83 2.42 -12.86
N PHE A 83 -4.10 1.65 -13.91
CA PHE A 83 -4.63 2.17 -15.17
C PHE A 83 -5.95 2.93 -15.00
N LEU A 84 -6.86 2.46 -14.12
CA LEU A 84 -8.12 3.16 -13.82
C LEU A 84 -7.89 4.52 -13.12
N LYS A 85 -6.84 4.61 -12.31
CA LYS A 85 -6.48 5.85 -11.62
C LYS A 85 -5.85 6.88 -12.58
N TYR A 86 -5.08 6.40 -13.55
CA TYR A 86 -4.38 7.24 -14.53
C TYR A 86 -5.24 7.63 -15.74
N ASP A 87 -6.33 6.91 -15.99
CA ASP A 87 -7.30 7.23 -17.06
C ASP A 87 -8.23 8.38 -16.64
N ASN A 88 -7.66 9.59 -16.54
CA ASN A 88 -8.38 10.79 -16.16
C ASN A 88 -7.75 12.03 -16.80
N ASP A 89 -8.54 12.79 -17.57
CA ASP A 89 -8.09 13.95 -18.34
C ASP A 89 -7.84 15.21 -17.48
N ASN A 90 -8.37 15.24 -16.26
CA ASN A 90 -8.27 16.42 -15.39
C ASN A 90 -6.97 16.48 -14.58
N THR A 91 -6.05 15.53 -14.75
CA THR A 91 -4.82 15.47 -13.98
C THR A 91 -3.87 16.62 -14.31
N LYS A 92 -3.42 17.34 -13.29
CA LYS A 92 -2.49 18.49 -13.38
C LYS A 92 -1.19 18.24 -12.64
N TYR A 93 -1.27 17.51 -11.53
CA TYR A 93 -0.17 17.28 -10.60
C TYR A 93 -0.04 15.79 -10.28
N LEU A 94 1.20 15.30 -10.21
CA LEU A 94 1.52 14.00 -9.66
C LEU A 94 2.12 14.17 -8.27
N LEU A 95 1.53 13.53 -7.27
CA LEU A 95 2.04 13.47 -5.92
C LEU A 95 2.50 12.04 -5.62
N VAL A 96 3.81 11.87 -5.49
CA VAL A 96 4.43 10.59 -5.17
C VAL A 96 4.53 10.44 -3.67
N ASN A 97 3.75 9.54 -3.11
CA ASN A 97 3.70 9.28 -1.69
C ASN A 97 4.82 8.31 -1.27
N GLY A 98 5.87 8.84 -0.66
CA GLY A 98 6.96 8.12 0.00
C GLY A 98 6.90 8.25 1.53
N VAL A 99 5.75 8.65 2.09
CA VAL A 99 5.52 8.79 3.53
C VAL A 99 5.12 7.45 4.12
N GLU A 100 6.10 6.61 4.37
CA GLU A 100 5.90 5.32 5.02
C GLU A 100 5.73 5.54 6.53
N CYS A 101 4.47 5.80 6.98
CA CYS A 101 4.18 6.16 8.37
C CYS A 101 3.84 4.97 9.27
N GLU A 102 3.57 3.80 8.71
CA GLU A 102 3.24 2.60 9.48
C GLU A 102 4.45 2.15 10.31
N PRO A 103 4.31 1.97 11.64
CA PRO A 103 5.42 1.51 12.48
C PRO A 103 5.96 0.16 12.02
N PHE A 104 7.26 -0.07 12.20
CA PHE A 104 8.00 -1.28 11.79
C PHE A 104 8.16 -1.49 10.28
N VAL A 105 7.41 -0.80 9.43
CA VAL A 105 7.52 -0.91 7.96
C VAL A 105 8.60 0.02 7.43
N SER A 106 9.40 -0.43 6.47
CA SER A 106 10.53 0.33 5.91
C SER A 106 10.88 -0.04 4.46
N CYS A 107 9.99 -0.74 3.76
CA CYS A 107 10.24 -1.18 2.37
C CYS A 107 10.29 0.00 1.38
N ASP A 108 9.40 0.98 1.50
CA ASP A 108 9.42 2.18 0.66
C ASP A 108 10.64 3.06 0.95
N LYS A 109 11.04 3.19 2.22
CA LYS A 109 12.26 3.89 2.64
C LYS A 109 13.51 3.22 2.06
N ALA A 110 13.57 1.88 2.07
CA ALA A 110 14.68 1.13 1.48
C ALA A 110 14.72 1.30 -0.04
N LEU A 111 13.56 1.25 -0.71
CA LEU A 111 13.44 1.48 -2.14
C LEU A 111 13.93 2.89 -2.52
N MET A 112 13.39 3.92 -1.90
CA MET A 112 13.75 5.31 -2.17
C MET A 112 15.24 5.59 -1.98
N LYS A 113 15.84 5.00 -0.94
CA LYS A 113 17.28 5.14 -0.68
C LYS A 113 18.14 4.57 -1.80
N ASN A 114 17.72 3.44 -2.39
CA ASN A 114 18.55 2.68 -3.32
C ASN A 114 18.22 2.99 -4.80
N SER A 115 17.03 3.52 -5.10
CA SER A 115 16.49 3.69 -6.45
C SER A 115 15.89 5.10 -6.66
N ALA A 116 16.50 6.13 -6.07
CA ALA A 116 16.02 7.50 -6.18
C ALA A 116 16.07 8.03 -7.63
N GLU A 117 17.11 7.68 -8.39
CA GLU A 117 17.29 8.10 -9.78
C GLU A 117 16.23 7.46 -10.68
N GLU A 118 15.99 6.16 -10.53
CA GLU A 118 14.98 5.41 -11.28
C GLU A 118 13.56 5.93 -11.01
N ILE A 119 13.29 6.30 -9.75
CA ILE A 119 12.01 6.90 -9.37
C ILE A 119 11.84 8.27 -10.04
N LEU A 120 12.88 9.11 -10.05
CA LEU A 120 12.85 10.42 -10.73
C LEU A 120 12.67 10.27 -12.25
N GLU A 121 13.39 9.32 -12.89
CA GLU A 121 13.22 9.00 -14.32
C GLU A 121 11.77 8.58 -14.64
N ALA A 122 11.17 7.73 -13.80
CA ALA A 122 9.78 7.33 -13.98
C ALA A 122 8.81 8.50 -13.84
N VAL A 123 8.99 9.33 -12.81
CA VAL A 123 8.13 10.51 -12.58
C VAL A 123 8.20 11.47 -13.76
N ASP A 124 9.39 11.76 -14.29
CA ASP A 124 9.58 12.64 -15.44
C ASP A 124 8.90 12.09 -16.71
N LYS A 125 9.06 10.79 -16.98
CA LYS A 125 8.36 10.13 -18.08
C LYS A 125 6.84 10.17 -17.92
N ILE A 126 6.32 9.88 -16.73
CA ILE A 126 4.87 9.98 -16.44
C ILE A 126 4.39 11.42 -16.68
N MET A 127 5.13 12.40 -16.19
CA MET A 127 4.77 13.81 -16.39
C MET A 127 4.71 14.19 -17.88
N THR A 128 5.68 13.75 -18.66
CA THR A 128 5.71 13.98 -20.12
C THR A 128 4.53 13.30 -20.82
N ILE A 129 4.30 12.02 -20.57
CA ILE A 129 3.23 11.23 -21.21
C ILE A 129 1.85 11.80 -20.85
N MET A 130 1.66 12.17 -19.58
CA MET A 130 0.38 12.66 -19.05
C MET A 130 0.21 14.18 -19.17
N ASN A 131 1.20 14.89 -19.73
CA ASN A 131 1.24 16.36 -19.85
C ASN A 131 0.98 17.08 -18.50
N LEU A 132 1.67 16.63 -17.44
CA LEU A 132 1.52 17.19 -16.10
C LEU A 132 2.39 18.42 -15.89
N LYS A 133 1.86 19.40 -15.14
CA LYS A 133 2.58 20.67 -14.89
C LYS A 133 3.71 20.52 -13.89
N LYS A 134 3.49 19.72 -12.83
CA LYS A 134 4.44 19.59 -11.73
C LYS A 134 4.24 18.28 -10.98
N SER A 135 5.31 17.73 -10.41
CA SER A 135 5.26 16.61 -9.51
C SER A 135 5.94 16.93 -8.17
N TYR A 136 5.43 16.27 -7.13
CA TYR A 136 5.97 16.35 -5.79
C TYR A 136 6.26 14.95 -5.26
N ILE A 137 7.49 14.71 -4.82
CA ILE A 137 7.86 13.50 -4.08
C ILE A 137 7.82 13.85 -2.61
N VAL A 138 6.96 13.20 -1.85
CA VAL A 138 6.73 13.50 -0.43
C VAL A 138 7.41 12.46 0.42
N VAL A 139 8.29 12.90 1.32
CA VAL A 139 9.07 12.03 2.21
C VAL A 139 9.07 12.60 3.62
N LYS A 140 9.38 11.76 4.61
CA LYS A 140 9.51 12.20 6.01
C LYS A 140 10.75 13.06 6.20
N GLU A 141 10.64 14.13 7.00
CA GLU A 141 11.71 15.10 7.28
C GLU A 141 12.93 14.50 8.01
N ASP A 142 12.73 13.43 8.78
CA ASP A 142 13.79 12.72 9.48
C ASP A 142 14.56 11.70 8.61
N SER A 143 14.09 11.43 7.40
CA SER A 143 14.66 10.43 6.51
C SER A 143 15.86 10.94 5.72
N THR A 144 16.90 11.43 6.42
CA THR A 144 18.09 12.06 5.85
C THR A 144 18.73 11.27 4.70
N LYS A 145 18.81 9.92 4.81
CA LYS A 145 19.39 9.07 3.75
C LYS A 145 18.56 9.08 2.46
N VAL A 146 17.24 9.16 2.58
CA VAL A 146 16.31 9.26 1.44
C VAL A 146 16.39 10.64 0.82
N ILE A 147 16.36 11.69 1.64
CA ILE A 147 16.50 13.07 1.20
C ILE A 147 17.79 13.24 0.41
N ASN A 148 18.92 12.77 0.94
CA ASN A 148 20.22 12.85 0.27
C ASN A 148 20.24 12.05 -1.05
N ALA A 149 19.58 10.89 -1.13
CA ALA A 149 19.50 10.11 -2.36
C ALA A 149 18.76 10.88 -3.46
N PHE A 150 17.62 11.49 -3.16
CA PHE A 150 16.91 12.32 -4.14
C PHE A 150 17.66 13.62 -4.47
N THR A 151 18.24 14.30 -3.50
CA THR A 151 18.94 15.58 -3.70
C THR A 151 20.12 15.48 -4.68
N LYS A 152 20.76 14.31 -4.77
CA LYS A 152 21.85 14.07 -5.74
C LYS A 152 21.41 14.19 -7.20
N HIS A 153 20.17 13.85 -7.51
CA HIS A 153 19.68 13.68 -8.88
C HIS A 153 18.57 14.65 -9.26
N ILE A 154 17.82 15.21 -8.27
CA ILE A 154 16.61 16.00 -8.53
C ILE A 154 16.88 17.29 -9.31
N GLY A 155 18.11 17.82 -9.25
CA GLY A 155 18.51 19.04 -9.98
C GLY A 155 18.38 18.94 -11.51
N THR A 156 18.36 17.72 -12.06
CA THR A 156 18.17 17.49 -13.50
C THR A 156 16.68 17.49 -13.91
N TYR A 157 15.77 17.55 -12.93
CA TYR A 157 14.31 17.47 -13.13
C TYR A 157 13.59 18.73 -12.60
N PRO A 158 13.57 19.86 -13.36
CA PRO A 158 13.13 21.17 -12.84
C PRO A 158 11.65 21.19 -12.41
N ASN A 159 10.83 20.29 -12.95
CA ASN A 159 9.39 20.20 -12.65
C ASN A 159 9.07 19.20 -11.51
N ILE A 160 10.09 18.57 -10.91
CA ILE A 160 9.93 17.66 -9.78
C ILE A 160 10.47 18.33 -8.52
N SER A 161 9.71 18.33 -7.44
CA SER A 161 10.12 18.91 -6.15
C SER A 161 10.01 17.91 -5.03
N LEU A 162 11.01 17.89 -4.14
CA LEU A 162 10.93 17.14 -2.89
C LEU A 162 10.15 17.94 -1.85
N LYS A 163 9.20 17.30 -1.17
CA LYS A 163 8.42 17.86 -0.07
C LYS A 163 8.62 17.05 1.20
N LEU A 164 8.86 17.73 2.29
CA LEU A 164 9.11 17.12 3.59
C LEU A 164 7.87 17.23 4.47
N VAL A 165 7.50 16.14 5.11
CA VAL A 165 6.40 16.09 6.10
C VAL A 165 6.90 15.50 7.41
N LYS A 166 6.22 15.82 8.51
CA LYS A 166 6.56 15.32 9.85
C LYS A 166 6.47 13.79 9.89
N ASP A 167 7.40 13.16 10.62
CA ASP A 167 7.31 11.73 10.93
C ASP A 167 6.27 11.50 12.02
N ALA A 168 5.03 11.38 11.62
CA ALA A 168 3.91 11.08 12.49
C ALA A 168 2.92 10.16 11.78
N TYR A 169 2.35 9.22 12.54
CA TYR A 169 1.25 8.40 12.07
C TYR A 169 -0.08 9.15 12.26
N PRO A 170 -0.98 9.24 11.26
CA PRO A 170 -0.97 8.56 9.95
C PRO A 170 -0.63 9.49 8.75
N ASN A 171 0.43 10.29 8.83
CA ASN A 171 0.76 11.30 7.80
C ASN A 171 0.99 10.73 6.39
N GLY A 172 1.17 9.42 6.25
CA GLY A 172 1.21 8.73 4.93
C GLY A 172 -0.14 8.50 4.29
N TRP A 173 -1.24 8.84 4.94
CA TRP A 173 -2.58 8.69 4.37
C TRP A 173 -2.81 9.72 3.25
N GLU A 174 -3.37 9.28 2.12
CA GLU A 174 -3.49 10.09 0.89
C GLU A 174 -4.07 11.48 1.13
N ARG A 175 -5.19 11.60 1.87
CA ARG A 175 -5.85 12.89 2.17
C ARG A 175 -4.95 13.81 3.00
N ILE A 176 -4.23 13.25 3.96
CA ILE A 176 -3.32 14.01 4.83
C ILE A 176 -2.10 14.45 4.01
N VAL A 177 -1.52 13.55 3.19
CA VAL A 177 -0.39 13.88 2.32
C VAL A 177 -0.74 15.02 1.37
N VAL A 178 -1.92 15.01 0.74
CA VAL A 178 -2.37 16.08 -0.15
C VAL A 178 -2.55 17.40 0.61
N ARG A 179 -3.24 17.38 1.73
CA ARG A 179 -3.45 18.57 2.58
C ARG A 179 -2.10 19.17 3.04
N ASP A 180 -1.22 18.37 3.59
CA ASP A 180 0.03 18.85 4.20
C ASP A 180 1.07 19.27 3.14
N THR A 181 0.98 18.72 1.91
CA THR A 181 1.89 19.06 0.81
C THR A 181 1.42 20.26 0.00
N LEU A 182 0.13 20.34 -0.29
CA LEU A 182 -0.44 21.29 -1.25
C LEU A 182 -1.42 22.28 -0.61
N GLY A 183 -1.83 22.08 0.65
CA GLY A 183 -2.87 22.88 1.31
C GLY A 183 -4.27 22.68 0.69
N ILE A 184 -4.50 21.56 0.02
CA ILE A 184 -5.74 21.30 -0.72
C ILE A 184 -6.55 20.23 0.02
N GLU A 185 -7.83 20.53 0.19
CA GLU A 185 -8.83 19.57 0.65
C GLU A 185 -9.76 19.17 -0.51
N TYR A 186 -10.30 17.96 -0.45
CA TYR A 186 -11.20 17.41 -1.46
C TYR A 186 -12.27 16.51 -0.80
N ASP A 187 -13.39 16.30 -1.47
CA ASP A 187 -14.51 15.56 -0.90
C ASP A 187 -14.29 14.05 -0.93
N LYS A 188 -14.27 13.43 -2.11
CA LYS A 188 -14.12 11.97 -2.25
C LYS A 188 -12.73 11.58 -2.73
N TYR A 189 -12.26 12.16 -3.84
CA TYR A 189 -11.03 11.75 -4.50
C TYR A 189 -10.14 12.96 -4.85
N PRO A 190 -8.82 12.85 -4.70
CA PRO A 190 -7.90 13.96 -5.02
C PRO A 190 -7.92 14.35 -6.50
N ILE A 191 -8.34 13.45 -7.39
CA ILE A 191 -8.47 13.71 -8.81
C ILE A 191 -9.51 14.80 -9.13
N GLU A 192 -10.50 15.04 -8.26
CA GLU A 192 -11.46 16.16 -8.35
C GLU A 192 -10.76 17.52 -8.37
N LYS A 193 -9.60 17.60 -7.75
CA LYS A 193 -8.72 18.78 -7.74
C LYS A 193 -7.56 18.68 -8.74
N GLY A 194 -7.59 17.68 -9.62
CA GLY A 194 -6.54 17.44 -10.61
C GLY A 194 -5.26 16.86 -10.02
N ILE A 195 -5.34 16.20 -8.87
CA ILE A 195 -4.19 15.62 -8.19
C ILE A 195 -4.24 14.10 -8.35
N LEU A 196 -3.19 13.53 -8.95
CA LEU A 196 -2.96 12.11 -9.02
C LEU A 196 -1.96 11.73 -7.91
N VAL A 197 -2.39 10.91 -6.97
CA VAL A 197 -1.51 10.41 -5.89
C VAL A 197 -1.08 8.99 -6.20
N SER A 198 0.20 8.68 -6.12
CA SER A 198 0.75 7.34 -6.37
C SER A 198 1.78 6.99 -5.31
N ASN A 199 1.75 5.76 -4.81
CA ASN A 199 2.79 5.28 -3.89
C ASN A 199 4.13 5.14 -4.61
N VAL A 200 5.24 5.36 -3.92
CA VAL A 200 6.60 5.31 -4.49
C VAL A 200 6.96 3.94 -5.07
N SER A 201 6.52 2.84 -4.44
CA SER A 201 6.73 1.48 -4.98
C SER A 201 5.94 1.24 -6.27
N THR A 202 4.75 1.85 -6.42
CA THR A 202 3.99 1.85 -7.69
C THR A 202 4.74 2.60 -8.79
N ILE A 203 5.32 3.77 -8.48
CA ILE A 203 6.15 4.52 -9.42
C ILE A 203 7.36 3.71 -9.87
N TYR A 204 8.00 2.99 -8.96
CA TYR A 204 9.12 2.12 -9.31
C TYR A 204 8.69 0.92 -10.19
N ALA A 205 7.53 0.33 -9.93
CA ALA A 205 6.97 -0.70 -10.80
C ALA A 205 6.66 -0.15 -12.22
N ILE A 206 6.20 1.10 -12.32
CA ILE A 206 6.04 1.79 -13.61
C ILE A 206 7.40 2.01 -14.29
N TYR A 207 8.45 2.35 -13.54
CA TYR A 207 9.81 2.41 -14.10
C TYR A 207 10.23 1.09 -14.74
N GLU A 208 10.08 -0.03 -14.00
CA GLU A 208 10.45 -1.36 -14.51
C GLU A 208 9.63 -1.73 -15.77
N MET A 209 8.37 -1.36 -15.81
CA MET A 209 7.50 -1.53 -16.98
C MET A 209 7.99 -0.70 -18.17
N LEU A 210 8.23 0.59 -17.99
CA LEU A 210 8.65 1.50 -19.07
C LEU A 210 10.05 1.17 -19.61
N LYS A 211 10.96 0.77 -18.73
CA LYS A 211 12.36 0.53 -19.07
C LYS A 211 12.62 -0.88 -19.61
N TYR A 212 11.95 -1.88 -19.04
CA TYR A 212 12.26 -3.28 -19.28
C TYR A 212 11.06 -4.12 -19.75
N SER A 213 9.88 -3.51 -19.95
CA SER A 213 8.62 -4.20 -20.25
C SER A 213 8.29 -5.32 -19.25
N ARG A 214 8.63 -5.10 -17.97
CA ARG A 214 8.41 -6.08 -16.91
C ARG A 214 7.02 -5.91 -16.31
N PRO A 215 6.19 -6.97 -16.29
CA PRO A 215 4.94 -6.95 -15.53
C PRO A 215 5.23 -6.93 -14.03
N LEU A 216 4.23 -6.48 -13.27
CA LEU A 216 4.30 -6.46 -11.80
C LEU A 216 4.23 -7.89 -11.24
N THR A 217 5.37 -8.51 -11.05
CA THR A 217 5.53 -9.87 -10.53
C THR A 217 6.38 -9.95 -9.28
N GLU A 218 6.97 -8.82 -8.87
CA GLU A 218 7.83 -8.72 -7.69
C GLU A 218 7.50 -7.44 -6.91
N ARG A 219 7.79 -7.48 -5.63
CA ARG A 219 7.73 -6.28 -4.79
C ARG A 219 8.76 -6.34 -3.66
N ILE A 220 9.05 -5.18 -3.05
CA ILE A 220 9.83 -5.13 -1.80
C ILE A 220 8.85 -5.17 -0.63
N ILE A 221 9.15 -5.99 0.36
CA ILE A 221 8.41 -6.08 1.62
C ILE A 221 9.35 -6.01 2.82
N THR A 222 8.81 -5.62 3.96
CA THR A 222 9.52 -5.64 5.24
C THR A 222 9.19 -6.92 6.00
N ILE A 223 10.19 -7.69 6.42
CA ILE A 223 10.05 -8.80 7.34
C ILE A 223 10.58 -8.35 8.69
N THR A 224 9.73 -8.30 9.72
CA THR A 224 10.05 -7.62 10.97
C THR A 224 9.28 -8.16 12.18
N GLY A 225 9.56 -7.58 13.32
CA GLY A 225 8.95 -7.92 14.60
C GLY A 225 9.89 -8.65 15.55
N PRO A 226 9.53 -8.71 16.85
CA PRO A 226 10.33 -9.44 17.84
C PRO A 226 10.40 -10.95 17.59
N GLY A 227 9.42 -11.53 16.87
CA GLY A 227 9.39 -12.95 16.51
C GLY A 227 10.30 -13.33 15.32
N ILE A 228 10.94 -12.38 14.67
CA ILE A 228 11.82 -12.63 13.51
C ILE A 228 13.29 -12.57 13.94
N LYS A 229 14.09 -13.56 13.52
CA LYS A 229 15.54 -13.58 13.81
C LYS A 229 16.25 -12.50 13.00
N LYS A 230 16.10 -12.48 11.68
CA LYS A 230 16.76 -11.53 10.79
C LYS A 230 15.75 -10.58 10.18
N LYS A 231 15.60 -9.40 10.80
CA LYS A 231 14.72 -8.34 10.31
C LYS A 231 15.37 -7.65 9.12
N THR A 232 14.63 -7.53 8.00
CA THR A 232 15.17 -6.93 6.77
C THR A 232 14.08 -6.57 5.78
N ASN A 233 14.42 -5.79 4.76
CA ASN A 233 13.61 -5.62 3.57
C ASN A 233 14.09 -6.60 2.50
N VAL A 234 13.17 -7.29 1.85
CA VAL A 234 13.47 -8.28 0.80
C VAL A 234 12.65 -7.99 -0.44
N LYS A 235 13.26 -8.20 -1.61
CA LYS A 235 12.53 -8.25 -2.89
C LYS A 235 12.04 -9.68 -3.06
N VAL A 236 10.73 -9.83 -3.22
CA VAL A 236 10.07 -11.14 -3.27
C VAL A 236 9.19 -11.24 -4.51
N LYS A 237 9.03 -12.45 -5.02
CA LYS A 237 8.09 -12.76 -6.09
C LYS A 237 6.67 -12.84 -5.50
N ILE A 238 5.70 -12.22 -6.19
CA ILE A 238 4.29 -12.29 -5.80
C ILE A 238 3.83 -13.75 -5.88
N GLY A 239 3.12 -14.22 -4.85
CA GLY A 239 2.71 -15.62 -4.71
C GLY A 239 3.63 -16.46 -3.83
N THR A 240 4.81 -15.96 -3.38
CA THR A 240 5.69 -16.67 -2.46
C THR A 240 5.04 -16.80 -1.07
N LEU A 241 5.24 -17.93 -0.40
CA LEU A 241 4.76 -18.14 0.97
C LEU A 241 5.59 -17.33 1.97
N ALA A 242 4.92 -16.71 2.94
CA ALA A 242 5.58 -15.97 4.02
C ALA A 242 6.52 -16.87 4.85
N SER A 243 6.10 -18.11 5.11
CA SER A 243 6.90 -19.12 5.80
C SER A 243 8.24 -19.43 5.09
N GLU A 244 8.23 -19.53 3.74
CA GLU A 244 9.45 -19.76 2.95
C GLU A 244 10.42 -18.58 3.03
N ILE A 245 9.89 -17.35 2.94
CA ILE A 245 10.69 -16.14 3.07
C ILE A 245 11.35 -16.09 4.46
N ILE A 246 10.56 -16.31 5.52
CA ILE A 246 11.06 -16.25 6.90
C ILE A 246 12.07 -17.37 7.16
N ALA A 247 11.84 -18.57 6.63
CA ALA A 247 12.78 -19.67 6.72
C ALA A 247 14.13 -19.32 6.08
N SER A 248 14.13 -18.64 4.92
CA SER A 248 15.36 -18.18 4.25
C SER A 248 16.12 -17.08 5.04
N LEU A 249 15.47 -16.47 6.03
CA LEU A 249 16.00 -15.44 6.92
C LEU A 249 16.28 -15.97 8.35
N ASP A 250 16.77 -17.19 8.45
CA ASP A 250 17.09 -17.88 9.71
C ASP A 250 15.87 -18.25 10.59
N GLY A 251 14.64 -17.98 10.10
CA GLY A 251 13.41 -18.41 10.75
C GLY A 251 12.96 -17.52 11.92
N TYR A 252 12.17 -18.12 12.79
CA TYR A 252 11.52 -17.45 13.93
C TYR A 252 12.37 -17.47 15.20
N LYS A 253 12.19 -16.44 16.03
CA LYS A 253 12.51 -16.49 17.46
C LYS A 253 11.36 -17.16 18.21
N LYS A 254 11.69 -17.83 19.31
CA LYS A 254 10.68 -18.45 20.17
C LYS A 254 9.82 -17.36 20.84
N LEU A 255 8.53 -17.36 20.56
CA LEU A 255 7.50 -16.60 21.24
C LEU A 255 6.55 -17.57 21.93
N LYS A 256 5.88 -17.11 23.00
CA LYS A 256 4.90 -17.91 23.72
C LYS A 256 3.60 -18.03 22.91
N ASN A 257 3.12 -16.88 22.40
CA ASN A 257 1.92 -16.78 21.58
C ASN A 257 2.24 -15.92 20.35
N PRO A 258 2.76 -16.48 19.26
CA PRO A 258 3.08 -15.69 18.07
C PRO A 258 1.82 -15.21 17.37
N LEU A 259 1.76 -13.92 17.06
CA LEU A 259 0.74 -13.30 16.23
C LEU A 259 1.40 -12.84 14.93
N PHE A 260 0.86 -13.32 13.82
CA PHE A 260 1.28 -12.91 12.47
C PHE A 260 0.39 -11.79 11.96
N ILE A 261 1.00 -10.75 11.38
CA ILE A 261 0.28 -9.60 10.82
C ILE A 261 0.76 -9.38 9.39
N ALA A 262 -0.19 -9.39 8.46
CA ALA A 262 0.03 -8.93 7.09
C ALA A 262 -0.09 -7.40 7.04
N GLY A 263 1.03 -6.71 6.82
CA GLY A 263 1.16 -5.27 6.94
C GLY A 263 1.80 -4.82 8.25
N GLY A 264 1.60 -3.55 8.63
CA GLY A 264 2.07 -3.00 9.90
C GLY A 264 1.07 -3.16 11.04
N PRO A 265 1.41 -2.74 12.27
CA PRO A 265 0.58 -3.01 13.46
C PRO A 265 -0.68 -2.17 13.53
N MET A 266 -0.77 -1.06 12.78
CA MET A 266 -1.91 -0.14 12.86
C MET A 266 -3.01 -0.48 11.85
N MET A 267 -2.64 -0.77 10.61
CA MET A 267 -3.59 -1.05 9.53
C MET A 267 -3.54 -2.48 9.02
N GLY A 268 -2.48 -3.23 9.33
CA GLY A 268 -2.35 -4.63 8.97
C GLY A 268 -3.44 -5.49 9.60
N LYS A 269 -3.56 -6.71 9.11
CA LYS A 269 -4.54 -7.69 9.59
C LYS A 269 -3.83 -8.87 10.20
N SER A 270 -4.29 -9.30 11.37
CA SER A 270 -3.83 -10.53 11.99
C SER A 270 -4.28 -11.74 11.17
N ILE A 271 -3.38 -12.68 11.02
CA ILE A 271 -3.58 -13.95 10.31
C ILE A 271 -3.24 -15.12 11.24
N PRO A 272 -3.97 -16.24 11.14
CA PRO A 272 -3.84 -17.33 12.13
C PRO A 272 -2.51 -18.09 12.02
N THR A 273 -1.90 -18.10 10.83
CA THR A 273 -0.66 -18.87 10.54
C THR A 273 0.19 -18.14 9.52
N ASP A 274 1.40 -18.62 9.30
CA ASP A 274 2.30 -18.15 8.25
C ASP A 274 2.05 -18.77 6.86
N ASP A 275 0.97 -19.53 6.69
CA ASP A 275 0.48 -20.03 5.39
C ASP A 275 -0.17 -18.88 4.58
N LEU A 276 0.55 -17.78 4.48
CA LEU A 276 0.16 -16.55 3.80
C LEU A 276 0.96 -16.42 2.51
N ILE A 277 0.29 -16.22 1.38
CA ILE A 277 0.97 -15.83 0.14
C ILE A 277 1.15 -14.31 0.09
N ILE A 278 2.30 -13.88 -0.43
CA ILE A 278 2.57 -12.47 -0.66
C ILE A 278 1.76 -12.01 -1.87
N THR A 279 0.80 -11.13 -1.62
CA THR A 279 -0.01 -10.46 -2.64
C THR A 279 0.52 -9.05 -2.92
N LYS A 280 0.00 -8.38 -3.94
CA LYS A 280 0.44 -7.04 -4.35
C LYS A 280 0.22 -5.96 -3.29
N ASP A 281 -0.72 -6.15 -2.38
CA ASP A 281 -1.07 -5.22 -1.29
C ASP A 281 -0.26 -5.43 0.01
N ILE A 282 0.46 -6.56 0.16
CA ILE A 282 1.26 -6.83 1.36
C ILE A 282 2.62 -6.13 1.28
N ASN A 283 2.84 -5.12 2.11
CA ASN A 283 4.09 -4.37 2.21
C ASN A 283 4.99 -4.83 3.38
N ALA A 284 4.45 -5.60 4.32
CA ALA A 284 5.21 -6.15 5.44
C ALA A 284 4.61 -7.44 5.98
N ILE A 285 5.47 -8.25 6.62
CA ILE A 285 5.08 -9.33 7.53
C ILE A 285 5.67 -8.99 8.88
N LEU A 286 4.80 -8.84 9.87
CA LEU A 286 5.17 -8.53 11.24
C LEU A 286 4.80 -9.72 12.14
N VAL A 287 5.75 -10.21 12.92
CA VAL A 287 5.54 -11.30 13.90
C VAL A 287 5.83 -10.76 15.29
N ILE A 288 4.80 -10.71 16.13
CA ILE A 288 4.84 -10.17 17.48
C ILE A 288 4.33 -11.20 18.51
N GLU A 289 4.51 -10.91 19.77
CA GLU A 289 3.83 -11.64 20.86
C GLU A 289 2.38 -11.16 20.95
N ASP A 290 1.44 -12.12 20.96
CA ASP A 290 0.03 -11.79 21.25
C ASP A 290 -0.14 -11.53 22.76
N ASN A 291 -0.33 -10.28 23.09
CA ASN A 291 -0.63 -9.82 24.44
C ASN A 291 -2.11 -9.43 24.57
N PHE A 292 -3.00 -10.27 24.02
CA PHE A 292 -4.45 -10.03 24.07
C PHE A 292 -4.91 -9.68 25.48
N THR A 293 -5.59 -8.55 25.60
CA THR A 293 -6.21 -8.07 26.84
C THR A 293 -7.70 -7.94 26.60
N ARG A 294 -8.52 -8.49 27.49
CA ARG A 294 -9.98 -8.38 27.38
C ARG A 294 -10.39 -6.91 27.40
N SER A 295 -11.27 -6.52 26.50
CA SER A 295 -11.86 -5.19 26.47
C SER A 295 -12.79 -4.97 27.67
N LEU A 296 -12.76 -3.74 28.20
CA LEU A 296 -13.63 -3.25 29.26
C LEU A 296 -14.69 -2.30 28.67
N PRO A 297 -15.79 -2.03 29.38
CA PRO A 297 -16.77 -1.03 28.94
C PRO A 297 -16.15 0.35 28.69
N CYS A 298 -16.73 1.09 27.74
CA CYS A 298 -16.30 2.45 27.43
C CYS A 298 -16.53 3.38 28.63
N ILE A 299 -15.45 4.02 29.09
CA ILE A 299 -15.47 5.01 30.19
C ILE A 299 -15.71 6.45 29.74
N SER A 300 -16.02 6.66 28.46
CA SER A 300 -16.33 7.98 27.86
C SER A 300 -15.23 9.04 28.05
N CYS A 301 -13.94 8.64 28.04
CA CYS A 301 -12.79 9.53 28.31
C CYS A 301 -12.44 10.52 27.19
N GLY A 302 -13.02 10.40 25.98
CA GLY A 302 -12.77 11.31 24.85
C GLY A 302 -11.48 11.08 24.05
N LYS A 303 -10.51 10.30 24.54
CA LYS A 303 -9.19 10.15 23.89
C LYS A 303 -9.24 9.75 22.42
N CYS A 304 -10.23 8.92 22.03
CA CYS A 304 -10.39 8.51 20.63
C CYS A 304 -10.80 9.67 19.70
N LEU A 305 -11.46 10.71 20.21
CA LEU A 305 -11.74 11.94 19.49
C LEU A 305 -10.49 12.81 19.35
N GLU A 306 -9.73 12.98 20.45
CA GLU A 306 -8.52 13.82 20.46
C GLU A 306 -7.48 13.40 19.43
N VAL A 307 -7.36 12.08 19.19
CA VAL A 307 -6.37 11.52 18.23
C VAL A 307 -6.90 11.34 16.81
N CYS A 308 -8.19 11.62 16.57
CA CYS A 308 -8.78 11.38 15.26
C CYS A 308 -8.28 12.39 14.22
N PRO A 309 -7.55 11.96 13.17
CA PRO A 309 -6.94 12.87 12.20
C PRO A 309 -7.95 13.53 11.25
N VAL A 310 -9.18 13.01 11.20
CA VAL A 310 -10.30 13.54 10.41
C VAL A 310 -11.40 14.16 11.27
N GLY A 311 -11.22 14.24 12.60
CA GLY A 311 -12.09 14.97 13.51
C GLY A 311 -13.49 14.36 13.72
N ILE A 312 -13.71 13.09 13.36
CA ILE A 312 -14.98 12.40 13.66
C ILE A 312 -15.04 11.96 15.13
N TYR A 313 -16.20 11.48 15.57
CA TYR A 313 -16.49 11.12 16.97
C TYR A 313 -16.56 9.60 17.17
N PRO A 314 -15.42 8.83 17.24
CA PRO A 314 -15.44 7.37 17.17
C PRO A 314 -16.29 6.69 18.25
N ALA A 315 -16.24 7.19 19.50
CA ALA A 315 -17.03 6.62 20.59
C ALA A 315 -18.55 6.83 20.43
N PHE A 316 -18.97 7.96 19.85
CA PHE A 316 -20.38 8.24 19.56
C PHE A 316 -20.86 7.42 18.39
N ILE A 317 -20.07 7.30 17.32
CA ILE A 317 -20.33 6.41 16.17
C ILE A 317 -20.52 4.97 16.65
N MET A 318 -19.62 4.47 17.50
CA MET A 318 -19.71 3.12 18.07
C MET A 318 -21.02 2.92 18.86
N LYS A 319 -21.42 3.90 19.69
CA LYS A 319 -22.64 3.83 20.50
C LYS A 319 -23.91 3.87 19.65
N ASN A 320 -23.88 4.54 18.50
CA ASN A 320 -25.03 4.74 17.62
C ASN A 320 -25.01 3.83 16.37
N ILE A 321 -24.29 2.72 16.40
CA ILE A 321 -24.06 1.84 15.24
C ILE A 321 -25.34 1.32 14.56
N SER A 322 -26.48 1.33 15.24
CA SER A 322 -27.78 0.90 14.74
C SER A 322 -28.61 2.04 14.13
N ASN A 323 -28.19 3.29 14.29
CA ASN A 323 -28.94 4.48 13.83
C ASN A 323 -28.22 5.14 12.65
N ILE A 324 -28.60 4.77 11.41
CA ILE A 324 -27.95 5.27 10.19
C ILE A 324 -27.98 6.78 10.08
N LYS A 325 -29.09 7.43 10.44
CA LYS A 325 -29.21 8.90 10.39
C LYS A 325 -28.19 9.59 11.29
N GLU A 326 -28.00 9.04 12.49
CA GLU A 326 -27.01 9.54 13.44
C GLU A 326 -25.57 9.29 12.93
N LEU A 327 -25.31 8.15 12.30
CA LEU A 327 -24.00 7.85 11.69
C LEU A 327 -23.64 8.82 10.57
N GLU A 328 -24.62 9.26 9.76
CA GLU A 328 -24.45 10.28 8.73
C GLU A 328 -24.13 11.66 9.37
N CYS A 329 -24.89 12.07 10.41
CA CYS A 329 -24.61 13.29 11.15
C CYS A 329 -23.21 13.30 11.80
N LEU A 330 -22.76 12.15 12.29
CA LEU A 330 -21.44 11.96 12.88
C LEU A 330 -20.34 11.74 11.82
N LYS A 331 -20.67 11.78 10.53
CA LYS A 331 -19.74 11.63 9.40
C LYS A 331 -18.92 10.35 9.46
N ALA A 332 -19.57 9.22 9.76
CA ALA A 332 -18.89 7.94 9.90
C ALA A 332 -18.16 7.50 8.61
N ASP A 333 -18.64 7.92 7.44
CA ASP A 333 -18.07 7.70 6.11
C ASP A 333 -16.72 8.39 5.90
N GLU A 334 -16.43 9.48 6.61
CA GLU A 334 -15.13 10.16 6.56
C GLU A 334 -13.99 9.38 7.27
N CYS A 335 -14.30 8.29 7.98
CA CYS A 335 -13.30 7.48 8.65
C CYS A 335 -12.25 6.94 7.69
N ILE A 336 -10.98 7.19 7.98
CA ILE A 336 -9.84 6.67 7.22
C ILE A 336 -9.29 5.32 7.73
N GLU A 337 -9.96 4.72 8.70
CA GLU A 337 -9.64 3.39 9.27
C GLU A 337 -8.21 3.25 9.85
N CYS A 338 -7.58 4.35 10.25
CA CYS A 338 -6.18 4.39 10.69
C CYS A 338 -5.89 3.65 12.01
N GLY A 339 -6.90 3.26 12.80
CA GLY A 339 -6.72 2.49 14.04
C GLY A 339 -6.32 3.29 15.28
N LEU A 340 -6.03 4.59 15.19
CA LEU A 340 -5.62 5.40 16.35
C LEU A 340 -6.63 5.38 17.49
N CYS A 341 -7.92 5.35 17.20
CA CYS A 341 -8.99 5.29 18.20
C CYS A 341 -8.97 3.98 19.01
N SER A 342 -8.64 2.83 18.39
CA SER A 342 -8.42 1.56 19.09
C SER A 342 -7.11 1.59 19.88
N TYR A 343 -6.03 2.06 19.26
CA TYR A 343 -4.71 2.12 19.86
C TYR A 343 -4.68 2.89 21.16
N ILE A 344 -5.29 4.10 21.20
CA ILE A 344 -5.30 4.98 22.36
C ILE A 344 -6.30 4.55 23.45
N CYS A 345 -7.24 3.63 23.14
CA CYS A 345 -8.33 3.29 24.05
C CYS A 345 -7.83 2.62 25.35
N PRO A 346 -8.02 3.24 26.53
CA PRO A 346 -7.61 2.64 27.80
C PRO A 346 -8.43 1.39 28.15
N SER A 347 -9.67 1.30 27.65
CA SER A 347 -10.55 0.14 27.81
C SER A 347 -10.27 -0.98 26.81
N LYS A 348 -9.25 -0.86 25.95
CA LYS A 348 -8.86 -1.86 24.93
C LYS A 348 -9.99 -2.27 23.98
N ILE A 349 -10.88 -1.31 23.67
CA ILE A 349 -11.98 -1.54 22.72
C ILE A 349 -11.43 -1.39 21.30
N GLU A 350 -11.79 -2.30 20.41
CA GLU A 350 -11.52 -2.23 18.97
C GLU A 350 -12.45 -1.22 18.29
N VAL A 351 -12.34 0.06 18.69
CA VAL A 351 -13.21 1.16 18.26
C VAL A 351 -13.23 1.29 16.74
N ARG A 352 -12.06 1.09 16.08
CA ARG A 352 -11.94 1.11 14.62
C ARG A 352 -12.92 0.17 13.94
N GLU A 353 -13.09 -1.05 14.42
CA GLU A 353 -13.95 -2.04 13.79
C GLU A 353 -15.43 -1.62 13.84
N PHE A 354 -15.85 -0.99 14.95
CA PHE A 354 -17.20 -0.42 15.03
C PHE A 354 -17.39 0.74 14.07
N VAL A 355 -16.42 1.65 13.99
CA VAL A 355 -16.49 2.81 13.08
C VAL A 355 -16.43 2.37 11.62
N LYS A 356 -15.65 1.35 11.30
CA LYS A 356 -15.60 0.75 9.96
C LYS A 356 -16.95 0.14 9.57
N ALA A 357 -17.56 -0.66 10.45
CA ALA A 357 -18.89 -1.23 10.22
C ALA A 357 -19.95 -0.12 10.07
N ALA A 358 -19.83 0.99 10.80
CA ALA A 358 -20.70 2.14 10.65
C ALA A 358 -20.53 2.82 9.28
N LYS A 359 -19.30 3.03 8.83
CA LYS A 359 -18.96 3.56 7.51
C LYS A 359 -19.55 2.70 6.38
N GLU A 360 -19.39 1.37 6.48
CA GLU A 360 -19.98 0.43 5.51
C GLU A 360 -21.52 0.56 5.44
N LYS A 361 -22.18 0.74 6.58
CA LYS A 361 -23.64 0.94 6.63
C LYS A 361 -24.08 2.24 5.96
N VAL A 362 -23.32 3.33 6.12
CA VAL A 362 -23.61 4.61 5.47
C VAL A 362 -23.41 4.52 3.96
N ASN A 363 -22.33 3.86 3.52
CA ASN A 363 -21.98 3.77 2.09
C ASN A 363 -22.85 2.78 1.30
N ASN A 364 -23.49 1.80 1.96
CA ASN A 364 -24.34 0.78 1.32
C ASN A 364 -25.84 1.14 1.33
N LYS A 365 -26.19 2.38 1.67
CA LYS A 365 -27.53 2.94 1.61
C LYS A 365 -27.85 3.43 0.20
#